data_0a304a8256d9e6e5383d378b26145fc3
#
_entry.id   0a304a8256d9e6e5383d378b26145fc3
#
_cell.length_a   1.000
_cell.length_b   1.000
_cell.length_c   1.000
_cell.angle_alpha   90.00
_cell.angle_beta   90.00
_cell.angle_gamma   90.00
#
_symmetry.space_group_name_H-M   'P 1'
#
loop_
_entity.id
_entity.type
_entity.pdbx_description
1 polymer ?
#
loop_
_entity_poly.entity_id
_entity_poly.type
_entity_poly.pdbx_seq_one_letter_code
_entity_poly.pdbx_strand_id
1 'polypeptide(L)'
;MELTERIGQLLEEKYSSDEMFADCYTVEIELKPGNKLFVYADSDSGLSLLKCQKLSRFVEHQLDENGWLGETYGIEVSSPGIERPLKFPRQFLKNVGRTMAIRCTDKTEHQATMKSADETQIVLTQIVVERDGKKKIKNEVETVIPYDQIEKAVVKLPF
;
A
#
# COMPACT_ATOMS: atom_id res chain seq x y z
N MET A 1 8.64 8.27 -22.78
CA MET A 1 8.35 8.02 -21.34
C MET A 1 7.13 8.82 -20.93
N GLU A 2 6.16 8.17 -20.32
CA GLU A 2 4.96 8.84 -19.86
C GLU A 2 5.22 9.72 -18.64
N LEU A 3 4.38 10.73 -18.42
CA LEU A 3 4.53 11.67 -17.32
C LEU A 3 4.57 10.97 -15.96
N THR A 4 3.68 10.00 -15.73
CA THR A 4 3.63 9.24 -14.47
C THR A 4 4.94 8.52 -14.20
N GLU A 5 5.58 7.97 -15.23
CA GLU A 5 6.89 7.32 -15.10
C GLU A 5 8.00 8.32 -14.75
N ARG A 6 7.96 9.50 -15.38
CA ARG A 6 8.94 10.57 -15.09
C ARG A 6 8.83 11.05 -13.66
N ILE A 7 7.62 11.29 -13.20
CA ILE A 7 7.37 11.70 -11.80
C ILE A 7 7.82 10.60 -10.84
N GLY A 8 7.51 9.33 -11.16
CA GLY A 8 7.95 8.19 -10.36
C GLY A 8 9.46 8.12 -10.20
N GLN A 9 10.21 8.33 -11.29
CA GLN A 9 11.67 8.35 -11.23
C GLN A 9 12.22 9.51 -10.41
N LEU A 10 11.64 10.70 -10.55
CA LEU A 10 12.04 11.87 -9.78
C LEU A 10 11.79 11.67 -8.30
N LEU A 11 10.68 11.04 -7.93
CA LEU A 11 10.37 10.71 -6.54
C LEU A 11 11.35 9.69 -5.97
N GLU A 12 11.70 8.65 -6.73
CA GLU A 12 12.72 7.67 -6.29
C GLU A 12 14.07 8.34 -6.02
N GLU A 13 14.48 9.26 -6.88
CA GLU A 13 15.70 10.05 -6.67
C GLU A 13 15.59 10.91 -5.41
N LYS A 14 14.44 11.51 -5.16
CA LYS A 14 14.19 12.33 -3.97
C LYS A 14 14.28 11.49 -2.71
N TYR A 15 13.68 10.30 -2.71
CA TYR A 15 13.75 9.40 -1.55
C TYR A 15 15.17 8.95 -1.26
N SER A 16 15.97 8.73 -2.31
CA SER A 16 17.36 8.28 -2.17
C SER A 16 18.31 9.39 -1.71
N SER A 17 17.98 10.65 -2.00
CA SER A 17 18.89 11.79 -1.77
C SER A 17 18.56 12.60 -0.52
N ASP A 18 17.41 12.38 0.10
CA ASP A 18 16.95 13.17 1.25
C ASP A 18 16.62 12.22 2.41
N GLU A 19 17.35 12.34 3.50
CA GLU A 19 17.17 11.48 4.69
C GLU A 19 15.74 11.51 5.24
N MET A 20 15.05 12.63 5.10
CA MET A 20 13.67 12.75 5.58
C MET A 20 12.73 11.75 4.90
N PHE A 21 13.05 11.35 3.68
CA PHE A 21 12.23 10.44 2.86
C PHE A 21 12.88 9.08 2.64
N ALA A 22 13.91 8.74 3.42
CA ALA A 22 14.71 7.53 3.20
C ALA A 22 13.88 6.23 3.22
N ASP A 23 12.81 6.18 4.01
CA ASP A 23 11.93 5.02 4.11
C ASP A 23 10.64 5.17 3.31
N CYS A 24 10.55 6.21 2.48
CA CYS A 24 9.38 6.45 1.64
C CYS A 24 9.46 5.66 0.34
N TYR A 25 8.31 5.37 -0.21
CA TYR A 25 8.18 4.71 -1.52
C TYR A 25 6.86 5.13 -2.17
N THR A 26 6.84 5.09 -3.49
CA THR A 26 5.64 5.42 -4.26
C THR A 26 4.81 4.16 -4.46
N VAL A 27 3.53 4.22 -4.11
CA VAL A 27 2.61 3.11 -4.31
C VAL A 27 1.97 3.18 -5.70
N GLU A 28 1.48 4.37 -6.08
CA GLU A 28 0.82 4.56 -7.37
C GLU A 28 0.79 6.03 -7.74
N ILE A 29 0.86 6.32 -9.03
CA ILE A 29 0.70 7.67 -9.57
C ILE A 29 -0.38 7.61 -10.64
N GLU A 30 -1.41 8.46 -10.52
CA GLU A 30 -2.51 8.54 -11.47
C GLU A 30 -2.62 9.95 -12.02
N LEU A 31 -2.75 10.08 -13.34
CA LEU A 31 -3.09 11.34 -13.98
C LEU A 31 -4.53 11.23 -14.46
N LYS A 32 -5.41 12.04 -13.86
CA LYS A 32 -6.86 12.04 -14.17
C LYS A 32 -7.23 13.21 -15.08
N PRO A 33 -8.39 13.16 -15.75
CA PRO A 33 -8.85 14.26 -16.60
C PRO A 33 -8.85 15.61 -15.89
N GLY A 34 -8.52 16.68 -16.62
CA GLY A 34 -8.38 18.02 -16.05
C GLY A 34 -6.99 18.29 -15.49
N ASN A 35 -5.98 17.54 -15.91
CA ASN A 35 -4.60 17.67 -15.44
C ASN A 35 -4.48 17.54 -13.93
N LYS A 36 -5.19 16.58 -13.36
CA LYS A 36 -5.14 16.26 -11.93
C LYS A 36 -4.20 15.09 -11.69
N LEU A 37 -3.10 15.35 -11.01
CA LEU A 37 -2.09 14.35 -10.69
C LEU A 37 -2.25 13.88 -9.24
N PHE A 38 -2.41 12.57 -9.06
CA PHE A 38 -2.51 11.95 -7.74
C PHE A 38 -1.28 11.09 -7.51
N VAL A 39 -0.58 11.35 -6.41
CA VAL A 39 0.57 10.56 -5.99
C VAL A 39 0.22 9.88 -4.66
N TYR A 40 0.22 8.55 -4.67
CA TYR A 40 0.02 7.76 -3.46
C TYR A 40 1.37 7.22 -3.03
N ALA A 41 1.84 7.70 -1.90
CA ALA A 41 3.12 7.31 -1.33
C ALA A 41 2.91 6.81 0.10
N ASP A 42 3.85 6.02 0.59
CA ASP A 42 3.83 5.54 1.96
C ASP A 42 5.26 5.48 2.48
N SER A 43 5.42 5.19 3.75
CA SER A 43 6.73 4.99 4.36
C SER A 43 6.63 3.94 5.46
N ASP A 44 7.75 3.28 5.75
CA ASP A 44 7.78 2.26 6.80
C ASP A 44 7.45 2.84 8.18
N SER A 45 7.82 4.10 8.42
CA SER A 45 7.54 4.82 9.68
C SER A 45 6.20 5.55 9.70
N GLY A 46 5.48 5.55 8.58
CA GLY A 46 4.24 6.30 8.41
C GLY A 46 4.46 7.63 7.70
N LEU A 47 3.57 7.94 6.76
CA LEU A 47 3.67 9.16 5.96
C LEU A 47 2.94 10.30 6.67
N SER A 48 3.70 11.26 7.20
CA SER A 48 3.14 12.41 7.90
C SER A 48 2.56 13.43 6.91
N LEU A 49 1.68 14.30 7.41
CA LEU A 49 1.15 15.40 6.61
C LEU A 49 2.26 16.33 6.12
N LEU A 50 3.26 16.58 6.95
CA LEU A 50 4.41 17.41 6.58
C LEU A 50 5.18 16.80 5.41
N LYS A 51 5.43 15.49 5.44
CA LYS A 51 6.10 14.79 4.33
C LYS A 51 5.27 14.88 3.05
N CYS A 52 3.95 14.70 3.15
CA CYS A 52 3.05 14.86 1.99
C CYS A 52 3.15 16.25 1.39
N GLN A 53 3.14 17.29 2.22
CA GLN A 53 3.25 18.67 1.76
C GLN A 53 4.57 18.94 1.05
N LYS A 54 5.67 18.43 1.61
CA LYS A 54 6.99 18.60 0.99
C LYS A 54 7.13 17.85 -0.33
N LEU A 55 6.60 16.66 -0.41
CA LEU A 55 6.58 15.90 -1.66
C LEU A 55 5.70 16.60 -2.71
N SER A 56 4.56 17.15 -2.29
CA SER A 56 3.68 17.91 -3.17
C SER A 56 4.41 19.12 -3.77
N ARG A 57 5.13 19.87 -2.95
CA ARG A 57 5.92 21.02 -3.41
C ARG A 57 7.06 20.61 -4.35
N PHE A 58 7.70 19.49 -4.07
CA PHE A 58 8.73 18.96 -4.94
C PHE A 58 8.16 18.62 -6.32
N VAL A 59 7.04 17.91 -6.38
CA VAL A 59 6.38 17.55 -7.63
C VAL A 59 5.92 18.81 -8.38
N GLU A 60 5.32 19.75 -7.67
CA GLU A 60 4.89 21.03 -8.24
C GLU A 60 6.04 21.77 -8.92
N HIS A 61 7.19 21.85 -8.23
CA HIS A 61 8.38 22.49 -8.80
C HIS A 61 8.84 21.81 -10.08
N GLN A 62 8.82 20.46 -10.11
CA GLN A 62 9.20 19.71 -11.31
C GLN A 62 8.22 19.94 -12.45
N LEU A 63 6.93 20.00 -12.17
CA LEU A 63 5.92 20.26 -13.19
C LEU A 63 6.05 21.67 -13.78
N ASP A 64 6.26 22.67 -12.92
CA ASP A 64 6.40 24.06 -13.35
C ASP A 64 7.69 24.29 -14.15
N GLU A 65 8.79 23.74 -13.66
CA GLU A 65 10.10 23.91 -14.31
C GLU A 65 10.14 23.30 -15.71
N ASN A 66 9.46 22.18 -15.90
CA ASN A 66 9.45 21.46 -17.18
C ASN A 66 8.20 21.73 -18.03
N GLY A 67 7.21 22.41 -17.47
CA GLY A 67 5.98 22.74 -18.20
C GLY A 67 5.14 21.54 -18.62
N TRP A 68 5.28 20.40 -17.94
CA TRP A 68 4.67 19.14 -18.36
C TRP A 68 3.14 19.14 -18.34
N LEU A 69 2.50 19.88 -17.45
CA LEU A 69 1.04 19.98 -17.35
C LEU A 69 0.51 21.38 -17.65
N GLY A 70 1.37 22.26 -18.18
CA GLY A 70 0.98 23.63 -18.49
C GLY A 70 0.84 24.50 -17.25
N GLU A 71 0.03 25.54 -17.36
CA GLU A 71 -0.12 26.53 -16.29
C GLU A 71 -1.18 26.15 -15.25
N THR A 72 -2.14 25.33 -15.64
CA THR A 72 -3.27 24.96 -14.76
C THR A 72 -3.32 23.46 -14.54
N TYR A 73 -3.10 23.04 -13.32
CA TYR A 73 -3.16 21.62 -12.93
C TYR A 73 -3.44 21.50 -11.43
N GLY A 74 -3.81 20.30 -10.99
CA GLY A 74 -3.96 19.98 -9.58
C GLY A 74 -3.01 18.85 -9.19
N ILE A 75 -2.51 18.91 -7.96
CA ILE A 75 -1.68 17.84 -7.37
C ILE A 75 -2.25 17.44 -6.03
N GLU A 76 -2.33 16.14 -5.80
CA GLU A 76 -2.63 15.61 -4.48
C GLU A 76 -1.61 14.53 -4.15
N VAL A 77 -0.91 14.68 -3.03
CA VAL A 77 0.00 13.67 -2.49
C VAL A 77 -0.58 13.18 -1.17
N SER A 78 -0.82 11.89 -1.08
CA SER A 78 -1.41 11.28 0.10
C SER A 78 -0.93 9.85 0.28
N SER A 79 -1.16 9.30 1.46
CA SER A 79 -0.99 7.86 1.66
C SER A 79 -2.15 7.12 1.00
N PRO A 80 -1.97 5.85 0.59
CA PRO A 80 -3.04 5.10 -0.07
C PRO A 80 -4.24 4.79 0.85
N GLY A 81 -4.07 4.90 2.16
CA GLY A 81 -5.12 4.55 3.10
C GLY A 81 -5.39 3.04 3.15
N ILE A 82 -6.37 2.65 3.93
CA ILE A 82 -6.73 1.23 4.12
C ILE A 82 -7.66 0.71 3.02
N GLU A 83 -8.29 1.60 2.27
CA GLU A 83 -9.25 1.21 1.23
C GLU A 83 -8.59 0.72 -0.06
N ARG A 84 -7.35 1.15 -0.29
CA ARG A 84 -6.62 0.72 -1.47
C ARG A 84 -5.95 -0.63 -1.26
N PRO A 85 -5.92 -1.51 -2.27
CA PRO A 85 -5.23 -2.79 -2.17
C PRO A 85 -3.74 -2.60 -1.91
N LEU A 86 -3.16 -3.50 -1.11
CA LEU A 86 -1.73 -3.52 -0.85
C LEU A 86 -0.99 -4.07 -2.07
N LYS A 87 0.16 -3.47 -2.40
CA LYS A 87 0.97 -3.85 -3.57
C LYS A 87 2.31 -4.48 -3.20
N PHE A 88 2.96 -3.95 -2.17
CA PHE A 88 4.36 -4.29 -1.85
C PHE A 88 4.48 -5.04 -0.53
N PRO A 89 5.46 -5.97 -0.41
CA PRO A 89 5.71 -6.66 0.86
C PRO A 89 5.85 -5.72 2.06
N ARG A 90 6.46 -4.54 1.89
CA ARG A 90 6.58 -3.52 2.94
C ARG A 90 5.24 -3.13 3.53
N GLN A 91 4.22 -3.02 2.68
CA GLN A 91 2.87 -2.67 3.11
C GLN A 91 2.24 -3.79 3.92
N PHE A 92 2.50 -5.03 3.55
CA PHE A 92 2.02 -6.19 4.31
C PHE A 92 2.70 -6.25 5.69
N LEU A 93 4.02 -6.06 5.75
CA LEU A 93 4.77 -6.04 7.01
C LEU A 93 4.21 -4.99 7.98
N LYS A 94 3.85 -3.83 7.48
CA LYS A 94 3.29 -2.73 8.25
C LYS A 94 1.91 -3.08 8.86
N ASN A 95 1.20 -4.02 8.26
CA ASN A 95 -0.16 -4.37 8.65
C ASN A 95 -0.27 -5.72 9.35
N VAL A 96 0.84 -6.29 9.79
CA VAL A 96 0.83 -7.53 10.58
C VAL A 96 0.00 -7.32 11.85
N GLY A 97 -0.85 -8.29 12.18
CA GLY A 97 -1.77 -8.23 13.31
C GLY A 97 -3.16 -7.73 12.96
N ARG A 98 -3.36 -7.22 11.75
CA ARG A 98 -4.67 -6.74 11.30
C ARG A 98 -5.42 -7.82 10.53
N THR A 99 -6.75 -7.69 10.50
CA THR A 99 -7.59 -8.56 9.69
C THR A 99 -7.47 -8.14 8.23
N MET A 100 -7.23 -9.11 7.36
CA MET A 100 -7.06 -8.91 5.93
C MET A 100 -8.15 -9.64 5.15
N ALA A 101 -8.59 -9.04 4.05
CA ALA A 101 -9.39 -9.71 3.04
C ALA A 101 -8.48 -9.96 1.83
N ILE A 102 -8.25 -11.22 1.52
CA ILE A 102 -7.32 -11.64 0.47
C ILE A 102 -8.10 -12.38 -0.61
N ARG A 103 -7.92 -11.97 -1.87
CA ARG A 103 -8.37 -12.74 -3.03
C ARG A 103 -7.16 -13.31 -3.73
N CYS A 104 -7.15 -14.62 -3.90
CA CYS A 104 -6.07 -15.32 -4.59
C CYS A 104 -6.33 -15.39 -6.09
N THR A 105 -5.28 -15.71 -6.86
CA THR A 105 -5.37 -15.83 -8.33
C THR A 105 -6.30 -16.96 -8.79
N ASP A 106 -6.51 -17.97 -7.95
CA ASP A 106 -7.46 -19.07 -8.19
C ASP A 106 -8.91 -18.71 -7.78
N LYS A 107 -9.15 -17.44 -7.41
CA LYS A 107 -10.44 -16.91 -6.96
C LYS A 107 -10.87 -17.33 -5.56
N THR A 108 -10.00 -18.02 -4.82
CA THR A 108 -10.23 -18.33 -3.41
C THR A 108 -10.17 -17.03 -2.60
N GLU A 109 -11.07 -16.86 -1.65
CA GLU A 109 -11.10 -15.67 -0.79
C GLU A 109 -10.86 -16.08 0.67
N HIS A 110 -10.06 -15.26 1.37
CA HIS A 110 -9.75 -15.44 2.79
C HIS A 110 -10.00 -14.17 3.55
N GLN A 111 -10.58 -14.29 4.74
CA GLN A 111 -10.68 -13.15 5.66
C GLN A 111 -10.20 -13.63 7.02
N ALA A 112 -9.02 -13.17 7.42
CA ALA A 112 -8.36 -13.66 8.63
C ALA A 112 -7.31 -12.66 9.09
N THR A 113 -6.82 -12.85 10.32
CA THR A 113 -5.73 -12.02 10.87
C THR A 113 -4.41 -12.41 10.20
N MET A 114 -3.64 -11.42 9.78
CA MET A 114 -2.31 -11.65 9.24
C MET A 114 -1.32 -11.79 10.39
N LYS A 115 -0.85 -13.01 10.62
CA LYS A 115 0.07 -13.34 11.70
C LYS A 115 1.49 -12.86 11.42
N SER A 116 1.92 -13.01 10.18
CA SER A 116 3.26 -12.61 9.76
C SER A 116 3.29 -12.33 8.26
N ALA A 117 4.34 -11.62 7.85
CA ALA A 117 4.62 -11.34 6.46
C ALA A 117 6.13 -11.24 6.28
N ASP A 118 6.63 -11.70 5.13
CA ASP A 118 8.03 -11.56 4.77
C ASP A 118 8.14 -11.11 3.31
N GLU A 119 9.32 -11.25 2.71
CA GLU A 119 9.55 -10.82 1.33
C GLU A 119 8.87 -11.69 0.28
N THR A 120 8.44 -12.90 0.64
CA THR A 120 7.93 -13.89 -0.31
C THR A 120 6.48 -14.29 -0.07
N GLN A 121 5.98 -14.17 1.15
CA GLN A 121 4.67 -14.70 1.52
C GLN A 121 4.09 -14.03 2.76
N ILE A 122 2.78 -14.27 2.96
CA ILE A 122 2.09 -13.90 4.20
C ILE A 122 1.55 -15.17 4.86
N VAL A 123 1.33 -15.09 6.17
CA VAL A 123 0.69 -16.16 6.94
C VAL A 123 -0.56 -15.58 7.59
N LEU A 124 -1.70 -16.16 7.27
CA LEU A 124 -2.98 -15.84 7.89
C LEU A 124 -3.28 -16.84 9.00
N THR A 125 -3.91 -16.37 10.06
CA THR A 125 -4.33 -17.23 11.15
C THR A 125 -5.80 -17.03 11.42
N GLN A 126 -6.50 -18.15 11.64
CA GLN A 126 -7.93 -18.16 11.92
C GLN A 126 -8.20 -19.15 13.03
N ILE A 127 -9.05 -18.77 13.98
CA ILE A 127 -9.47 -19.67 15.05
C ILE A 127 -10.74 -20.37 14.61
N VAL A 128 -10.66 -21.71 14.52
CA VAL A 128 -11.80 -22.55 14.18
C VAL A 128 -12.28 -23.19 15.47
N VAL A 129 -13.58 -23.03 15.77
CA VAL A 129 -14.20 -23.62 16.95
C VAL A 129 -14.95 -24.87 16.52
N GLU A 130 -14.52 -26.02 17.05
CA GLU A 130 -15.19 -27.30 16.82
C GLU A 130 -15.85 -27.74 18.11
N ARG A 131 -16.96 -28.43 18.00
CA ARG A 131 -17.65 -29.02 19.13
C ARG A 131 -17.53 -30.54 19.08
N ASP A 132 -17.04 -31.11 20.18
CA ASP A 132 -17.06 -32.56 20.43
C ASP A 132 -17.94 -32.81 21.64
N GLY A 133 -19.23 -33.14 21.40
CA GLY A 133 -20.21 -33.26 22.45
C GLY A 133 -20.47 -31.92 23.15
N LYS A 134 -20.19 -31.85 24.43
CA LYS A 134 -20.37 -30.62 25.24
C LYS A 134 -19.10 -29.76 25.29
N LYS A 135 -17.98 -30.21 24.70
CA LYS A 135 -16.71 -29.50 24.73
C LYS A 135 -16.54 -28.64 23.48
N LYS A 136 -16.03 -27.42 23.69
CA LYS A 136 -15.59 -26.56 22.63
C LYS A 136 -14.07 -26.73 22.43
N ILE A 137 -13.65 -27.07 21.25
CA ILE A 137 -12.23 -27.17 20.89
C ILE A 137 -11.91 -26.01 19.99
N LYS A 138 -10.95 -25.17 20.40
CA LYS A 138 -10.46 -24.07 19.59
C LYS A 138 -9.16 -24.48 18.95
N ASN A 139 -9.14 -24.49 17.64
CA ASN A 139 -7.94 -24.77 16.85
C ASN A 139 -7.52 -23.54 16.06
N GLU A 140 -6.24 -23.22 16.11
CA GLU A 140 -5.66 -22.17 15.27
C GLU A 140 -5.22 -22.81 13.95
N VAL A 141 -5.74 -22.29 12.84
CA VAL A 141 -5.39 -22.75 11.51
C VAL A 141 -4.58 -21.66 10.82
N GLU A 142 -3.40 -22.03 10.34
CA GLU A 142 -2.54 -21.11 9.59
C GLU A 142 -2.63 -21.42 8.10
N THR A 143 -2.71 -20.36 7.29
CA THR A 143 -2.71 -20.45 5.84
C THR A 143 -1.57 -19.61 5.31
N VAL A 144 -0.67 -20.23 4.56
CA VAL A 144 0.47 -19.55 3.93
C VAL A 144 0.10 -19.19 2.49
N ILE A 145 0.25 -17.91 2.15
CA ILE A 145 -0.09 -17.41 0.81
C ILE A 145 1.11 -16.66 0.24
N PRO A 146 1.78 -17.20 -0.79
CA PRO A 146 2.83 -16.47 -1.51
C PRO A 146 2.25 -15.24 -2.22
N TYR A 147 3.05 -14.18 -2.34
CA TYR A 147 2.57 -12.94 -2.98
C TYR A 147 2.14 -13.15 -4.43
N ASP A 148 2.80 -14.05 -5.16
CA ASP A 148 2.44 -14.33 -6.55
C ASP A 148 1.07 -14.98 -6.71
N GLN A 149 0.48 -15.48 -5.63
CA GLN A 149 -0.86 -16.05 -5.60
C GLN A 149 -1.91 -15.06 -5.11
N ILE A 150 -1.52 -13.85 -4.74
CA ILE A 150 -2.44 -12.82 -4.28
C ILE A 150 -2.84 -11.94 -5.46
N GLU A 151 -4.15 -11.92 -5.76
CA GLU A 151 -4.73 -11.01 -6.76
C GLU A 151 -5.07 -9.66 -6.14
N LYS A 152 -5.63 -9.66 -4.92
CA LYS A 152 -6.04 -8.44 -4.23
C LYS A 152 -5.97 -8.65 -2.71
N ALA A 153 -5.42 -7.69 -2.00
CA ALA A 153 -5.33 -7.71 -0.55
C ALA A 153 -5.73 -6.36 0.03
N VAL A 154 -6.69 -6.35 0.94
CA VAL A 154 -7.21 -5.14 1.57
C VAL A 154 -7.28 -5.33 3.08
N VAL A 155 -6.91 -4.28 3.82
CA VAL A 155 -7.06 -4.28 5.28
C VAL A 155 -8.53 -4.09 5.64
N LYS A 156 -9.05 -4.92 6.56
CA LYS A 156 -10.40 -4.79 7.07
C LYS A 156 -10.37 -4.17 8.47
N LEU A 157 -11.23 -3.20 8.68
CA LEU A 157 -11.41 -2.62 10.00
C LEU A 157 -12.25 -3.55 10.88
N PRO A 158 -12.04 -3.54 12.21
CA PRO A 158 -12.71 -4.48 13.13
C PRO A 158 -14.18 -4.16 13.40
N PHE A 159 -14.84 -3.39 12.56
CA PHE A 159 -16.26 -3.06 12.72
C PHE A 159 -17.05 -3.13 11.43
#